data_a0897224334aa339ff5e5409a72860ec
#
_entry.id   a0897224334aa339ff5e5409a72860ec
#
_cell.length_a   1.000
_cell.length_b   1.000
_cell.length_c   1.000
_cell.angle_alpha   90.00
_cell.angle_beta   90.00
_cell.angle_gamma   90.00
#
_symmetry.space_group_name_H-M   'P 1'
#
loop_
_entity.id
_entity.type
_entity.pdbx_description
1 polymer ?
#
loop_
_entity_poly.entity_id
_entity_poly.type
_entity_poly.pdbx_seq_one_letter_code
_entity_poly.pdbx_strand_id
1 'polypeptide(L)'
;MEIRLAHPNEIEAIVNVLEEARAFLASSGIHQWQGEYPNKDNVFDDILSGRGYVGLVDGKVAAYAAVNRGQEEEYEAIYDGKWRHNNPVYTTFHRVATSNEFRGQGVIQTFLQGLIEGQKGPDFRCDTHEQNKVMRHILQKLGYVYCGKVPIDGERLAYQKIKHKNERSLYQEIDEDDRWLLGKN
;
A
#
# COMPACT_ATOMS: atom_id res chain seq x y z
N MET A 1 -6.60 -2.32 -17.20
CA MET A 1 -5.36 -1.91 -16.47
C MET A 1 -4.48 -3.14 -16.37
N GLU A 2 -3.25 -3.04 -16.79
CA GLU A 2 -2.20 -4.04 -16.51
C GLU A 2 -1.55 -3.72 -15.17
N ILE A 3 -1.36 -4.73 -14.30
CA ILE A 3 -0.73 -4.58 -12.98
C ILE A 3 0.43 -5.56 -12.91
N ARG A 4 1.63 -5.04 -12.65
CA ARG A 4 2.87 -5.83 -12.58
C ARG A 4 3.95 -5.15 -11.76
N LEU A 5 5.05 -5.88 -11.55
CA LEU A 5 6.27 -5.27 -11.01
C LEU A 5 6.77 -4.14 -11.92
N ALA A 6 7.24 -3.08 -11.28
CA ALA A 6 7.87 -1.95 -11.96
C ALA A 6 9.23 -2.34 -12.54
N HIS A 7 9.57 -1.78 -13.69
CA HIS A 7 10.88 -1.95 -14.32
C HIS A 7 11.80 -0.74 -14.05
N PRO A 8 13.13 -0.92 -14.04
CA PRO A 8 14.07 0.17 -13.79
C PRO A 8 13.95 1.37 -14.75
N ASN A 9 13.53 1.13 -15.98
CA ASN A 9 13.33 2.20 -16.97
C ASN A 9 12.05 3.04 -16.73
N GLU A 10 11.22 2.66 -15.75
CA GLU A 10 9.99 3.38 -15.36
C GLU A 10 10.19 4.31 -14.17
N ILE A 11 11.39 4.36 -13.57
CA ILE A 11 11.68 5.16 -12.37
C ILE A 11 11.24 6.61 -12.54
N GLU A 12 11.58 7.26 -13.63
CA GLU A 12 11.24 8.68 -13.86
C GLU A 12 9.71 8.87 -13.96
N ALA A 13 9.01 7.96 -14.62
CA ALA A 13 7.55 8.01 -14.70
C ALA A 13 6.89 7.81 -13.33
N ILE A 14 7.42 6.89 -12.51
CA ILE A 14 6.94 6.64 -11.16
C ILE A 14 7.19 7.85 -10.25
N VAL A 15 8.40 8.43 -10.30
CA VAL A 15 8.75 9.63 -9.54
C VAL A 15 7.79 10.78 -9.88
N ASN A 16 7.50 10.98 -11.17
CA ASN A 16 6.52 11.99 -11.59
C ASN A 16 5.13 11.73 -10.99
N VAL A 17 4.65 10.49 -10.96
CA VAL A 17 3.37 10.13 -10.32
C VAL A 17 3.38 10.45 -8.82
N LEU A 18 4.49 10.19 -8.12
CA LEU A 18 4.63 10.51 -6.71
C LEU A 18 4.67 12.03 -6.46
N GLU A 19 5.34 12.81 -7.31
CA GLU A 19 5.38 14.27 -7.23
C GLU A 19 4.00 14.90 -7.48
N GLU A 20 3.26 14.40 -8.47
CA GLU A 20 1.87 14.80 -8.73
C GLU A 20 0.96 14.50 -7.53
N ALA A 21 1.11 13.34 -6.91
CA ALA A 21 0.38 12.98 -5.70
C ALA A 21 0.74 13.87 -4.51
N ARG A 22 2.03 14.19 -4.32
CA ARG A 22 2.51 15.13 -3.30
C ARG A 22 1.89 16.51 -3.48
N ALA A 23 1.92 17.04 -4.72
CA ALA A 23 1.32 18.34 -5.03
C ALA A 23 -0.19 18.36 -4.75
N PHE A 24 -0.89 17.28 -5.08
CA PHE A 24 -2.31 17.13 -4.76
C PHE A 24 -2.59 17.14 -3.26
N LEU A 25 -1.80 16.41 -2.46
CA LEU A 25 -1.94 16.41 -1.00
C LEU A 25 -1.71 17.81 -0.43
N ALA A 26 -0.66 18.50 -0.88
CA ALA A 26 -0.35 19.87 -0.46
C ALA A 26 -1.51 20.85 -0.79
N SER A 27 -2.06 20.78 -2.00
CA SER A 27 -3.18 21.64 -2.43
C SER A 27 -4.46 21.37 -1.63
N SER A 28 -4.58 20.19 -1.04
CA SER A 28 -5.67 19.78 -0.17
C SER A 28 -5.41 20.09 1.31
N GLY A 29 -4.30 20.76 1.64
CA GLY A 29 -3.90 21.07 3.02
C GLY A 29 -3.43 19.86 3.83
N ILE A 30 -3.07 18.78 3.18
CA ILE A 30 -2.61 17.54 3.81
C ILE A 30 -1.10 17.54 3.85
N HIS A 31 -0.51 17.50 5.04
CA HIS A 31 0.94 17.57 5.25
C HIS A 31 1.70 16.25 5.05
N GLN A 32 1.04 15.22 4.53
CA GLN A 32 1.68 13.96 4.16
C GLN A 32 2.64 14.17 2.99
N TRP A 33 3.84 13.59 3.07
CA TRP A 33 4.86 13.64 2.01
C TRP A 33 5.42 15.02 1.65
N GLN A 34 5.36 15.99 2.55
CA GLN A 34 5.79 17.36 2.27
C GLN A 34 7.30 17.60 2.47
N GLY A 35 8.07 16.56 2.79
CA GLY A 35 9.52 16.57 2.84
C GLY A 35 10.16 15.92 1.60
N GLU A 36 11.32 15.30 1.79
CA GLU A 36 12.05 14.59 0.73
C GLU A 36 11.47 13.20 0.41
N TYR A 37 10.62 12.66 1.28
CA TYR A 37 9.96 11.36 1.10
C TYR A 37 8.58 11.52 0.48
N PRO A 38 8.14 10.61 -0.43
CA PRO A 38 8.94 9.61 -1.13
C PRO A 38 9.78 10.26 -2.24
N ASN A 39 10.92 9.67 -2.57
CA ASN A 39 11.85 10.18 -3.58
C ASN A 39 12.32 9.05 -4.53
N LYS A 40 13.23 9.41 -5.44
CA LYS A 40 13.78 8.49 -6.44
C LYS A 40 14.49 7.29 -5.82
N ASP A 41 15.22 7.49 -4.72
CA ASP A 41 15.96 6.42 -4.06
C ASP A 41 14.99 5.39 -3.46
N ASN A 42 13.86 5.82 -2.90
CA ASN A 42 12.83 4.93 -2.42
C ASN A 42 12.24 4.07 -3.56
N VAL A 43 11.99 4.67 -4.73
CA VAL A 43 11.49 3.93 -5.90
C VAL A 43 12.52 2.94 -6.41
N PHE A 44 13.78 3.34 -6.46
CA PHE A 44 14.88 2.47 -6.87
C PHE A 44 15.01 1.25 -5.95
N ASP A 45 14.97 1.45 -4.63
CA ASP A 45 15.02 0.39 -3.63
C ASP A 45 13.81 -0.55 -3.72
N ASP A 46 12.62 -0.02 -3.97
CA ASP A 46 11.40 -0.82 -4.16
C ASP A 46 11.53 -1.71 -5.40
N ILE A 47 12.07 -1.20 -6.51
CA ILE A 47 12.26 -1.97 -7.75
C ILE A 47 13.32 -3.06 -7.55
N LEU A 48 14.47 -2.72 -6.96
CA LEU A 48 15.54 -3.70 -6.68
C LEU A 48 15.09 -4.81 -5.76
N SER A 49 14.22 -4.50 -4.80
CA SER A 49 13.69 -5.45 -3.83
C SER A 49 12.47 -6.22 -4.33
N GLY A 50 12.01 -5.99 -5.58
CA GLY A 50 10.82 -6.62 -6.13
C GLY A 50 9.52 -6.22 -5.44
N ARG A 51 9.48 -5.02 -4.84
CA ARG A 51 8.32 -4.50 -4.08
C ARG A 51 7.55 -3.42 -4.81
N GLY A 52 8.15 -2.75 -5.80
CA GLY A 52 7.50 -1.70 -6.59
C GLY A 52 6.53 -2.29 -7.61
N TYR A 53 5.27 -1.88 -7.58
CA TYR A 53 4.24 -2.26 -8.54
C TYR A 53 3.70 -1.06 -9.28
N VAL A 54 3.43 -1.22 -10.57
CA VAL A 54 2.77 -0.22 -11.41
C VAL A 54 1.43 -0.73 -11.92
N GLY A 55 0.48 0.20 -12.04
CA GLY A 55 -0.73 0.03 -12.81
C GLY A 55 -0.63 0.82 -14.11
N LEU A 56 -0.72 0.13 -15.24
CA LEU A 56 -0.63 0.76 -16.56
C LEU A 56 -2.01 0.90 -17.19
N VAL A 57 -2.28 2.08 -17.74
CA VAL A 57 -3.44 2.37 -18.61
C VAL A 57 -2.90 2.88 -19.92
N ASP A 58 -3.26 2.25 -21.01
CA ASP A 58 -2.79 2.57 -22.37
C ASP A 58 -1.25 2.67 -22.48
N GLY A 59 -0.54 1.78 -21.74
CA GLY A 59 0.91 1.73 -21.71
C GLY A 59 1.60 2.79 -20.84
N LYS A 60 0.85 3.69 -20.20
CA LYS A 60 1.36 4.73 -19.30
C LYS A 60 1.28 4.30 -17.84
N VAL A 61 2.25 4.71 -17.03
CA VAL A 61 2.20 4.52 -15.57
C VAL A 61 1.09 5.41 -15.00
N ALA A 62 -0.02 4.79 -14.64
CA ALA A 62 -1.20 5.46 -14.07
C ALA A 62 -1.23 5.42 -12.55
N ALA A 63 -0.67 4.37 -11.96
CA ALA A 63 -0.61 4.19 -10.50
C ALA A 63 0.68 3.49 -10.08
N TYR A 64 1.07 3.73 -8.82
CA TYR A 64 2.21 3.10 -8.17
C TYR A 64 1.89 2.72 -6.72
N ALA A 65 2.49 1.64 -6.25
CA ALA A 65 2.56 1.27 -4.85
C ALA A 65 3.81 0.43 -4.56
N ALA A 66 4.35 0.57 -3.36
CA ALA A 66 5.28 -0.40 -2.80
C ALA A 66 4.50 -1.42 -1.97
N VAL A 67 4.79 -2.69 -2.17
CA VAL A 67 4.14 -3.82 -1.50
C VAL A 67 5.16 -4.50 -0.59
N ASN A 68 4.95 -4.43 0.71
CA ASN A 68 5.74 -5.14 1.69
C ASN A 68 4.99 -6.36 2.19
N ARG A 69 5.73 -7.41 2.59
CA ARG A 69 5.18 -8.59 3.21
C ARG A 69 6.02 -8.97 4.43
N GLY A 70 5.38 -9.13 5.57
CA GLY A 70 6.04 -9.39 6.85
C GLY A 70 5.50 -8.49 7.95
N GLN A 71 6.25 -8.38 9.04
CA GLN A 71 5.95 -7.46 10.14
C GLN A 71 6.67 -6.13 9.92
N GLU A 72 6.03 -5.04 10.31
CA GLU A 72 6.59 -3.70 10.32
C GLU A 72 6.45 -3.12 11.73
N GLU A 73 7.54 -2.57 12.27
CA GLU A 73 7.61 -2.09 13.66
C GLU A 73 6.51 -1.07 13.97
N GLU A 74 6.27 -0.14 13.06
CA GLU A 74 5.26 0.91 13.22
C GLU A 74 3.84 0.32 13.25
N TYR A 75 3.59 -0.75 12.50
CA TYR A 75 2.29 -1.45 12.51
C TYR A 75 2.10 -2.30 13.76
N GLU A 76 3.18 -2.86 14.32
CA GLU A 76 3.12 -3.58 15.61
C GLU A 76 2.86 -2.61 16.78
N ALA A 77 3.26 -1.33 16.64
CA ALA A 77 3.05 -0.28 17.63
C ALA A 77 1.65 0.36 17.59
N ILE A 78 0.64 -0.31 17.02
CA ILE A 78 -0.74 0.19 16.96
C ILE A 78 -1.26 0.59 18.36
N TYR A 79 -1.94 1.72 18.44
CA TYR A 79 -2.55 2.26 19.65
C TYR A 79 -3.95 2.85 19.37
N ASP A 80 -4.67 3.25 20.42
CA ASP A 80 -6.08 3.68 20.32
C ASP A 80 -6.95 2.68 19.54
N GLY A 81 -6.63 1.40 19.68
CA GLY A 81 -7.29 0.31 18.97
C GLY A 81 -6.39 -0.91 18.88
N LYS A 82 -6.74 -1.84 18.02
CA LYS A 82 -5.97 -3.07 17.77
C LYS A 82 -6.30 -3.66 16.41
N TRP A 83 -5.37 -4.42 15.85
CA TRP A 83 -5.66 -5.26 14.68
C TRP A 83 -6.75 -6.27 15.00
N ARG A 84 -7.70 -6.46 14.09
CA ARG A 84 -8.79 -7.43 14.26
C ARG A 84 -8.29 -8.87 14.18
N HIS A 85 -7.31 -9.08 13.34
CA HIS A 85 -6.63 -10.36 13.16
C HIS A 85 -5.13 -10.11 13.34
N ASN A 86 -4.53 -10.88 14.25
CA ASN A 86 -3.12 -10.77 14.58
C ASN A 86 -2.30 -11.84 13.87
N ASN A 87 -2.31 -11.79 12.54
CA ASN A 87 -1.50 -12.71 11.74
C ASN A 87 -0.03 -12.30 11.80
N PRO A 88 0.89 -13.27 11.92
CA PRO A 88 2.32 -12.98 12.00
C PRO A 88 2.91 -12.48 10.68
N VAL A 89 2.25 -12.74 9.56
CA VAL A 89 2.62 -12.26 8.22
C VAL A 89 1.42 -11.57 7.59
N TYR A 90 1.61 -10.32 7.19
CA TYR A 90 0.61 -9.52 6.50
C TYR A 90 1.24 -8.73 5.34
N THR A 91 0.41 -8.26 4.45
CA THR A 91 0.82 -7.42 3.32
C THR A 91 0.44 -5.98 3.58
N THR A 92 1.37 -5.04 3.36
CA THR A 92 1.15 -3.61 3.48
C THR A 92 1.37 -2.92 2.14
N PHE A 93 0.64 -1.83 1.92
CA PHE A 93 0.79 -0.98 0.75
C PHE A 93 1.27 0.40 1.18
N HIS A 94 2.43 0.81 0.67
CA HIS A 94 3.03 2.11 0.91
C HIS A 94 3.17 2.90 -0.39
N ARG A 95 3.32 4.20 -0.28
CA ARG A 95 3.54 5.12 -1.42
C ARG A 95 2.48 4.97 -2.52
N VAL A 96 1.23 4.70 -2.11
CA VAL A 96 0.11 4.54 -3.05
C VAL A 96 -0.19 5.88 -3.70
N ALA A 97 -0.07 5.95 -5.01
CA ALA A 97 -0.24 7.18 -5.78
C ALA A 97 -0.90 6.93 -7.14
N THR A 98 -1.56 7.95 -7.66
CA THR A 98 -2.18 7.95 -9.00
C THR A 98 -1.76 9.22 -9.73
N SER A 99 -1.42 9.10 -11.02
CA SER A 99 -1.09 10.26 -11.84
C SER A 99 -2.30 11.17 -12.03
N ASN A 100 -2.04 12.45 -12.26
CA ASN A 100 -3.08 13.45 -12.47
C ASN A 100 -3.98 13.13 -13.67
N GLU A 101 -3.41 12.57 -14.74
CA GLU A 101 -4.15 12.19 -15.97
C GLU A 101 -5.29 11.22 -15.68
N PHE A 102 -5.09 10.34 -14.69
CA PHE A 102 -6.03 9.24 -14.37
C PHE A 102 -6.77 9.43 -13.03
N ARG A 103 -6.57 10.57 -12.36
CA ARG A 103 -7.23 10.85 -11.08
C ARG A 103 -8.74 11.01 -11.26
N GLY A 104 -9.51 10.52 -10.28
CA GLY A 104 -10.98 10.59 -10.30
C GLY A 104 -11.65 9.53 -11.18
N GLN A 105 -10.90 8.69 -11.88
CA GLN A 105 -11.42 7.67 -12.81
C GLN A 105 -11.48 6.25 -12.17
N GLY A 106 -11.34 6.14 -10.84
CA GLY A 106 -11.37 4.85 -10.14
C GLY A 106 -10.10 4.01 -10.28
N VAL A 107 -9.05 4.55 -10.92
CA VAL A 107 -7.79 3.84 -11.21
C VAL A 107 -7.15 3.29 -9.95
N ILE A 108 -7.03 4.10 -8.88
CA ILE A 108 -6.38 3.64 -7.65
C ILE A 108 -7.16 2.53 -6.95
N GLN A 109 -8.50 2.57 -6.99
CA GLN A 109 -9.33 1.51 -6.43
C GLN A 109 -9.14 0.20 -7.20
N THR A 110 -9.16 0.25 -8.54
CA THR A 110 -8.91 -0.91 -9.40
C THR A 110 -7.50 -1.47 -9.20
N PHE A 111 -6.50 -0.59 -9.08
CA PHE A 111 -5.11 -0.96 -8.85
C PHE A 111 -4.93 -1.69 -7.52
N LEU A 112 -5.41 -1.12 -6.42
CA LEU A 112 -5.34 -1.76 -5.10
C LEU A 112 -6.11 -3.07 -5.04
N GLN A 113 -7.30 -3.14 -5.67
CA GLN A 113 -8.05 -4.39 -5.76
C GLN A 113 -7.25 -5.47 -6.47
N GLY A 114 -6.63 -5.16 -7.60
CA GLY A 114 -5.80 -6.11 -8.34
C GLY A 114 -4.55 -6.53 -7.57
N LEU A 115 -3.91 -5.62 -6.83
CA LEU A 115 -2.81 -5.97 -5.93
C LEU A 115 -3.26 -6.95 -4.84
N ILE A 116 -4.40 -6.69 -4.17
CA ILE A 116 -4.96 -7.57 -3.15
C ILE A 116 -5.25 -8.96 -3.72
N GLU A 117 -5.79 -9.04 -4.92
CA GLU A 117 -6.10 -10.30 -5.60
C GLU A 117 -4.83 -11.08 -5.97
N GLY A 118 -3.79 -10.38 -6.41
CA GLY A 118 -2.52 -10.96 -6.86
C GLY A 118 -1.58 -11.35 -5.73
N GLN A 119 -1.71 -10.78 -4.53
CA GLN A 119 -0.82 -11.09 -3.41
C GLN A 119 -1.28 -12.33 -2.63
N LYS A 120 -0.31 -13.06 -2.08
CA LYS A 120 -0.53 -14.21 -1.19
C LYS A 120 -1.03 -13.75 0.18
N GLY A 121 -1.70 -14.68 0.89
CA GLY A 121 -2.17 -14.50 2.26
C GLY A 121 -3.46 -13.69 2.38
N PRO A 122 -4.09 -13.75 3.55
CA PRO A 122 -5.38 -13.14 3.77
C PRO A 122 -5.33 -11.73 4.36
N ASP A 123 -4.25 -11.33 5.03
CA ASP A 123 -4.18 -10.12 5.86
C ASP A 123 -3.51 -8.98 5.09
N PHE A 124 -4.26 -7.91 4.90
CA PHE A 124 -3.81 -6.69 4.23
C PHE A 124 -3.99 -5.50 5.17
N ARG A 125 -2.92 -4.72 5.37
CA ARG A 125 -2.93 -3.55 6.22
C ARG A 125 -2.51 -2.31 5.44
N CYS A 126 -3.06 -1.17 5.80
CA CYS A 126 -2.73 0.11 5.18
C CYS A 126 -2.96 1.23 6.20
N ASP A 127 -2.23 2.31 6.05
CA ASP A 127 -2.43 3.52 6.83
C ASP A 127 -2.67 4.73 5.93
N THR A 128 -3.30 5.74 6.48
CA THR A 128 -3.47 7.03 5.80
C THR A 128 -3.66 8.17 6.79
N HIS A 129 -3.32 9.37 6.36
CA HIS A 129 -3.57 10.58 7.15
C HIS A 129 -5.07 10.80 7.37
N GLU A 130 -5.46 11.26 8.56
CA GLU A 130 -6.86 11.49 8.91
C GLU A 130 -7.60 12.40 7.91
N GLN A 131 -6.93 13.43 7.44
CA GLN A 131 -7.49 14.39 6.47
C GLN A 131 -7.56 13.85 5.04
N ASN A 132 -6.90 12.72 4.72
CA ASN A 132 -6.96 12.11 3.41
C ASN A 132 -8.29 11.36 3.20
N LYS A 133 -9.37 12.12 3.07
CA LYS A 133 -10.74 11.58 2.93
C LYS A 133 -10.89 10.71 1.69
N VAL A 134 -10.16 11.03 0.62
CA VAL A 134 -10.18 10.25 -0.64
C VAL A 134 -9.67 8.84 -0.38
N MET A 135 -8.49 8.69 0.21
CA MET A 135 -7.91 7.38 0.51
C MET A 135 -8.78 6.61 1.52
N ARG A 136 -9.25 7.27 2.57
CA ARG A 136 -10.16 6.65 3.55
C ARG A 136 -11.41 6.06 2.89
N HIS A 137 -12.01 6.80 1.96
CA HIS A 137 -13.18 6.34 1.21
C HIS A 137 -12.84 5.13 0.32
N ILE A 138 -11.69 5.16 -0.37
CA ILE A 138 -11.22 4.05 -1.20
C ILE A 138 -11.01 2.79 -0.35
N LEU A 139 -10.32 2.92 0.80
CA LEU A 139 -10.08 1.79 1.71
C LEU A 139 -11.41 1.18 2.19
N GLN A 140 -12.39 2.00 2.57
CA GLN A 140 -13.72 1.53 2.95
C GLN A 140 -14.42 0.76 1.82
N LYS A 141 -14.38 1.30 0.60
CA LYS A 141 -14.95 0.61 -0.59
C LYS A 141 -14.28 -0.73 -0.89
N LEU A 142 -12.98 -0.84 -0.61
CA LEU A 142 -12.22 -2.08 -0.76
C LEU A 142 -12.47 -3.07 0.39
N GLY A 143 -13.28 -2.70 1.39
CA GLY A 143 -13.62 -3.55 2.53
C GLY A 143 -12.59 -3.54 3.66
N TYR A 144 -11.70 -2.54 3.69
CA TYR A 144 -10.87 -2.30 4.86
C TYR A 144 -11.68 -1.73 6.01
N VAL A 145 -11.32 -2.12 7.21
CA VAL A 145 -11.95 -1.67 8.45
C VAL A 145 -10.94 -0.92 9.30
N TYR A 146 -11.34 0.21 9.86
CA TYR A 146 -10.55 0.97 10.81
C TYR A 146 -10.21 0.13 12.05
N CYS A 147 -8.96 0.15 12.48
CA CYS A 147 -8.45 -0.65 13.58
C CYS A 147 -7.84 0.16 14.72
N GLY A 148 -7.39 1.37 14.47
CA GLY A 148 -6.69 2.20 15.44
C GLY A 148 -5.72 3.15 14.74
N LYS A 149 -4.63 3.49 15.41
CA LYS A 149 -3.63 4.44 14.93
C LYS A 149 -2.24 3.81 14.94
N VAL A 150 -1.38 4.25 14.04
CA VAL A 150 0.04 3.85 13.98
C VAL A 150 0.94 5.08 13.99
N PRO A 151 2.13 5.01 14.63
CA PRO A 151 3.05 6.13 14.78
C PRO A 151 3.94 6.31 13.54
N ILE A 152 3.33 6.63 12.40
CA ILE A 152 4.03 6.87 11.13
C ILE A 152 3.94 8.37 10.82
N ASP A 153 5.10 9.03 10.69
CA ASP A 153 5.18 10.47 10.40
C ASP A 153 4.17 11.27 11.24
N GLY A 154 4.27 11.12 12.55
CA GLY A 154 3.32 11.59 13.54
C GLY A 154 2.23 10.56 13.85
N GLU A 155 1.09 10.66 13.22
CA GLU A 155 -0.04 9.76 13.43
C GLU A 155 -0.74 9.42 12.12
N ARG A 156 -1.06 8.14 11.90
CA ARG A 156 -1.88 7.66 10.80
C ARG A 156 -3.01 6.78 11.30
N LEU A 157 -4.14 6.85 10.60
CA LEU A 157 -5.26 5.93 10.80
C LEU A 157 -4.92 4.57 10.17
N ALA A 158 -5.04 3.51 10.94
CA ALA A 158 -4.71 2.15 10.56
C ALA A 158 -5.95 1.36 10.13
N TYR A 159 -5.84 0.65 9.02
CA TYR A 159 -6.92 -0.11 8.41
C TYR A 159 -6.47 -1.54 8.11
N GLN A 160 -7.37 -2.51 8.29
CA GLN A 160 -7.13 -3.91 7.98
C GLN A 160 -8.24 -4.48 7.11
N LYS A 161 -7.86 -5.29 6.12
CA LYS A 161 -8.75 -6.10 5.31
C LYS A 161 -8.32 -7.55 5.37
N ILE A 162 -9.28 -8.45 5.60
CA ILE A 162 -9.07 -9.89 5.45
C ILE A 162 -9.69 -10.34 4.13
N LYS A 163 -8.85 -10.91 3.26
CA LYS A 163 -9.29 -11.55 2.04
C LYS A 163 -9.83 -12.95 2.36
N HIS A 164 -11.14 -13.11 2.27
CA HIS A 164 -11.76 -14.42 2.43
C HIS A 164 -11.51 -15.25 1.17
N LYS A 165 -10.68 -16.28 1.28
CA LYS A 165 -10.73 -17.43 0.36
C LYS A 165 -11.84 -18.36 0.85
N ASN A 166 -12.56 -19.01 -0.08
CA ASN A 166 -13.53 -20.06 0.26
C ASN A 166 -12.99 -20.93 1.40
N GLU A 167 -13.81 -21.22 2.40
CA GLU A 167 -13.51 -21.71 3.76
C GLU A 167 -12.49 -22.86 3.96
N ARG A 168 -11.84 -23.35 2.91
CA ARG A 168 -10.85 -24.45 2.97
C ARG A 168 -9.39 -24.05 3.12
N SER A 169 -9.03 -22.76 3.13
CA SER A 169 -7.63 -22.34 3.03
C SER A 169 -7.16 -21.34 4.10
N LEU A 170 -7.94 -21.05 5.13
CA LEU A 170 -7.57 -20.03 6.13
C LEU A 170 -6.37 -20.39 7.02
N TYR A 171 -5.92 -21.64 7.00
CA TYR A 171 -4.89 -22.15 7.94
C TYR A 171 -3.68 -22.83 7.28
N GLN A 172 -3.56 -22.85 5.95
CA GLN A 172 -2.55 -23.69 5.28
C GLN A 172 -1.41 -22.99 4.54
N GLU A 173 -1.35 -21.66 4.50
CA GLU A 173 -0.30 -21.02 3.69
C GLU A 173 0.47 -19.95 4.47
N ILE A 174 1.22 -20.34 5.47
CA ILE A 174 2.56 -19.78 5.63
C ILE A 174 3.39 -20.60 4.63
N ASP A 175 3.58 -20.03 3.43
CA ASP A 175 4.41 -20.65 2.40
C ASP A 175 5.81 -20.89 2.97
N GLU A 176 6.52 -21.90 2.46
CA GLU A 176 7.93 -22.13 2.86
C GLU A 176 8.77 -20.86 2.67
N ASP A 177 8.44 -20.06 1.67
CA ASP A 177 9.06 -18.76 1.40
C ASP A 177 8.82 -17.69 2.51
N ASP A 178 7.79 -17.83 3.32
CA ASP A 178 7.47 -16.89 4.42
C ASP A 178 8.08 -17.32 5.76
N ARG A 179 8.56 -18.54 5.90
CA ARG A 179 9.15 -19.04 7.15
C ARG A 179 10.36 -18.25 7.61
N TRP A 180 11.14 -17.73 6.68
CA TRP A 180 12.30 -16.90 7.00
C TRP A 180 11.92 -15.54 7.62
N LEU A 181 10.71 -15.04 7.36
CA LEU A 181 10.19 -13.79 7.94
C LEU A 181 9.87 -13.94 9.45
N LEU A 182 9.53 -15.15 9.89
CA LEU A 182 9.18 -15.45 11.28
C LEU A 182 10.41 -15.73 12.17
N GLY A 183 11.58 -15.98 11.58
CA GLY A 183 12.80 -16.36 12.29
C GLY A 183 13.73 -15.21 12.68
N LYS A 184 13.33 -13.95 12.52
CA LYS A 184 14.11 -12.77 12.94
C LYS A 184 13.62 -12.24 14.28
N ASN A 185 13.84 -13.02 15.34
CA ASN A 185 13.85 -12.52 16.72
C ASN A 185 15.28 -12.53 17.24
#